data_6e507ca0e1660dfe651a577b17745032
#
_entry.id   6e507ca0e1660dfe651a577b17745032
#
_cell.length_a   1.000
_cell.length_b   1.000
_cell.length_c   1.000
_cell.angle_alpha   90.00
_cell.angle_beta   90.00
_cell.angle_gamma   90.00
#
_symmetry.space_group_name_H-M   'P 1'
#
loop_
_entity.id
_entity.type
_entity.pdbx_description
1 polymer ?
#
loop_
_entity_poly.entity_id
_entity_poly.type
_entity_poly.pdbx_seq_one_letter_code
_entity_poly.pdbx_strand_id
1 'polypeptide(L)'
;MATIVQDIAIESGADDVWDAVRDVGAVHERLVPGYVLDVRMDGDTRYLTVPGGAVVRELIVSVDDDLRRLAYSAVEGFRIPLTHHHASFQVFPEGDGHCRLIWTTDVLPHEMIDQVRPRVVRGAQVMKETLEQRAGR
;
A
#
# COMPACT_ATOMS: atom_id res chain seq x y z
N MET A 1 -18.04 3.06 10.99
CA MET A 1 -16.83 3.29 10.17
C MET A 1 -16.19 1.96 9.83
N ALA A 2 -15.74 1.81 8.60
CA ALA A 2 -15.12 0.57 8.17
C ALA A 2 -13.61 0.78 8.05
N THR A 3 -12.87 0.17 8.96
CA THR A 3 -11.41 0.23 9.01
C THR A 3 -10.83 -1.19 8.92
N ILE A 4 -9.86 -1.36 8.05
CA ILE A 4 -9.12 -2.62 7.91
C ILE A 4 -7.67 -2.34 8.30
N VAL A 5 -7.15 -3.14 9.24
CA VAL A 5 -5.75 -3.04 9.66
C VAL A 5 -5.05 -4.35 9.33
N GLN A 6 -3.93 -4.25 8.61
CA GLN A 6 -3.03 -5.37 8.38
C GLN A 6 -1.72 -5.08 9.10
N ASP A 7 -1.39 -5.92 10.05
CA ASP A 7 -0.13 -5.87 10.80
C ASP A 7 0.79 -6.95 10.22
N ILE A 8 1.72 -6.52 9.38
CA ILE A 8 2.53 -7.42 8.56
C ILE A 8 3.93 -7.51 9.15
N ALA A 9 4.28 -8.69 9.66
CA ALA A 9 5.65 -8.96 10.10
C ALA A 9 6.51 -9.22 8.86
N ILE A 10 7.60 -8.46 8.69
CA ILE A 10 8.48 -8.53 7.52
C ILE A 10 9.89 -8.91 7.98
N GLU A 11 10.46 -9.95 7.37
CA GLU A 11 11.85 -10.35 7.57
C GLU A 11 12.79 -9.50 6.70
N SER A 12 12.76 -8.21 6.96
CA SER A 12 13.62 -7.20 6.33
C SER A 12 13.71 -6.01 7.26
N GLY A 13 14.81 -5.28 7.20
CA GLY A 13 15.04 -4.12 8.07
C GLY A 13 14.08 -2.97 7.77
N ALA A 14 13.79 -2.18 8.80
CA ALA A 14 12.84 -1.06 8.69
C ALA A 14 13.23 -0.04 7.64
N ASP A 15 14.52 0.28 7.51
CA ASP A 15 14.99 1.28 6.55
C ASP A 15 14.82 0.78 5.11
N ASP A 16 15.08 -0.50 4.86
CA ASP A 16 14.91 -1.09 3.53
C ASP A 16 13.42 -1.15 3.14
N VAL A 17 12.57 -1.53 4.08
CA VAL A 17 11.12 -1.58 3.84
C VAL A 17 10.58 -0.18 3.62
N TRP A 18 10.97 0.79 4.44
CA TRP A 18 10.53 2.17 4.26
C TRP A 18 11.00 2.75 2.92
N ASP A 19 12.21 2.44 2.50
CA ASP A 19 12.73 2.88 1.20
C ASP A 19 11.83 2.41 0.05
N ALA A 20 11.32 1.19 0.12
CA ALA A 20 10.39 0.67 -0.88
C ALA A 20 9.01 1.31 -0.77
N VAL A 21 8.48 1.50 0.44
CA VAL A 21 7.15 2.06 0.67
C VAL A 21 7.09 3.52 0.24
N ARG A 22 8.11 4.32 0.55
CA ARG A 22 8.14 5.74 0.21
C ARG A 22 8.32 6.02 -1.28
N ASP A 23 8.76 5.05 -2.03
CA ASP A 23 8.98 5.17 -3.49
C ASP A 23 7.66 4.99 -4.24
N VAL A 24 6.81 6.00 -4.13
CA VAL A 24 5.41 5.94 -4.57
C VAL A 24 5.24 5.71 -6.06
N GLY A 25 6.21 6.12 -6.87
CA GLY A 25 6.20 5.91 -8.33
C GLY A 25 6.63 4.51 -8.74
N ALA A 26 7.16 3.70 -7.83
CA ALA A 26 7.66 2.36 -8.11
C ALA A 26 6.91 1.28 -7.32
N VAL A 27 5.69 1.55 -6.88
CA VAL A 27 4.89 0.60 -6.09
C VAL A 27 4.66 -0.71 -6.84
N HIS A 28 4.52 -0.67 -8.15
CA HIS A 28 4.32 -1.83 -9.02
C HIS A 28 5.56 -2.71 -9.17
N GLU A 29 6.73 -2.20 -8.83
CA GLU A 29 7.99 -2.94 -8.92
C GLU A 29 8.51 -3.36 -7.53
N ARG A 30 8.41 -2.46 -6.56
CA ARG A 30 9.06 -2.62 -5.26
C ARG A 30 8.14 -3.13 -4.16
N LEU A 31 6.82 -3.07 -4.35
CA LEU A 31 5.87 -3.42 -3.29
C LEU A 31 4.84 -4.45 -3.72
N VAL A 32 4.15 -4.23 -4.83
CA VAL A 32 3.04 -5.08 -5.28
C VAL A 32 3.14 -5.47 -6.76
N PRO A 33 4.24 -6.11 -7.19
CA PRO A 33 4.37 -6.55 -8.59
C PRO A 33 3.26 -7.55 -8.94
N GLY A 34 2.66 -7.36 -10.13
CA GLY A 34 1.55 -8.18 -10.60
C GLY A 34 0.19 -7.76 -10.06
N TYR A 35 0.13 -7.17 -8.87
CA TYR A 35 -1.09 -6.60 -8.29
C TYR A 35 -1.37 -5.22 -8.88
N VAL A 36 -0.32 -4.43 -9.11
CA VAL A 36 -0.32 -3.21 -9.90
C VAL A 36 0.65 -3.42 -11.05
N LEU A 37 0.23 -3.12 -12.27
CA LEU A 37 1.03 -3.41 -13.48
C LEU A 37 1.91 -2.24 -13.92
N ASP A 38 1.43 -1.01 -13.73
CA ASP A 38 2.13 0.20 -14.16
C ASP A 38 1.73 1.39 -13.30
N VAL A 39 2.61 2.37 -13.20
CA VAL A 39 2.37 3.59 -12.44
C VAL A 39 2.83 4.80 -13.25
N ARG A 40 1.99 5.83 -13.27
CA ARG A 40 2.36 7.14 -13.83
C ARG A 40 2.15 8.19 -12.74
N MET A 41 3.16 9.03 -12.52
CA MET A 41 3.09 10.13 -11.56
C MET A 41 2.82 11.45 -12.25
N ASP A 42 1.99 12.29 -11.63
CA ASP A 42 1.75 13.67 -12.04
C ASP A 42 1.64 14.51 -10.76
N GLY A 43 2.76 15.08 -10.31
CA GLY A 43 2.82 15.77 -9.02
C GLY A 43 2.52 14.80 -7.89
N ASP A 44 1.55 15.15 -7.05
CA ASP A 44 1.10 14.32 -5.93
C ASP A 44 0.05 13.28 -6.33
N THR A 45 -0.28 13.19 -7.61
CA THR A 45 -1.24 12.22 -8.12
C THR A 45 -0.52 11.03 -8.72
N ARG A 46 -1.00 9.83 -8.37
CA ARG A 46 -0.49 8.57 -8.86
C ARG A 46 -1.59 7.85 -9.63
N TYR A 47 -1.28 7.41 -10.85
CA TYR A 47 -2.19 6.62 -11.69
C TYR A 47 -1.70 5.19 -11.73
N LEU A 48 -2.50 4.25 -11.22
CA LEU A 48 -2.16 2.83 -11.11
C LEU A 48 -2.95 2.05 -12.15
N THR A 49 -2.27 1.35 -13.03
CA THR A 49 -2.93 0.39 -13.93
C THR A 49 -2.97 -0.97 -13.24
N VAL A 50 -4.17 -1.51 -13.07
CA VAL A 50 -4.38 -2.81 -12.41
C VAL A 50 -4.74 -3.88 -13.44
N PRO A 51 -4.64 -5.19 -13.09
CA PRO A 51 -5.03 -6.27 -13.99
C PRO A 51 -6.45 -6.06 -14.54
N GLY A 52 -6.60 -6.24 -15.85
CA GLY A 52 -7.84 -5.94 -16.56
C GLY A 52 -7.85 -4.57 -17.23
N GLY A 53 -6.85 -3.72 -16.98
CA GLY A 53 -6.66 -2.44 -17.65
C GLY A 53 -7.31 -1.23 -16.99
N ALA A 54 -8.00 -1.41 -15.87
CA ALA A 54 -8.55 -0.27 -15.12
C ALA A 54 -7.42 0.58 -14.56
N VAL A 55 -7.65 1.89 -14.46
CA VAL A 55 -6.71 2.86 -13.91
C VAL A 55 -7.31 3.48 -12.66
N VAL A 56 -6.62 3.32 -11.54
CA VAL A 56 -7.00 3.92 -10.26
C VAL A 56 -6.19 5.18 -10.05
N ARG A 57 -6.86 6.28 -9.71
CA ARG A 57 -6.18 7.55 -9.39
C ARG A 57 -6.11 7.73 -7.90
N GLU A 58 -4.90 7.94 -7.41
CA GLU A 58 -4.62 8.13 -5.99
C GLU A 58 -3.94 9.46 -5.74
N LEU A 59 -4.27 10.09 -4.62
CA LEU A 59 -3.55 11.25 -4.11
C LEU A 59 -2.54 10.77 -3.07
N ILE A 60 -1.29 11.22 -3.19
CA ILE A 60 -0.29 11.03 -2.15
C ILE A 60 -0.45 12.18 -1.17
N VAL A 61 -0.96 11.88 0.02
CA VAL A 61 -1.32 12.89 1.02
C VAL A 61 -0.10 13.29 1.86
N SER A 62 0.72 12.32 2.26
CA SER A 62 1.87 12.57 3.13
C SER A 62 2.92 11.49 2.95
N VAL A 63 4.18 11.91 2.90
CA VAL A 63 5.35 11.01 3.02
C VAL A 63 6.21 11.59 4.13
N ASP A 64 6.29 10.89 5.25
CA ASP A 64 6.99 11.35 6.45
C ASP A 64 8.13 10.38 6.77
N ASP A 65 9.37 10.80 6.50
CA ASP A 65 10.55 9.96 6.69
C ASP A 65 10.87 9.73 8.18
N ASP A 66 10.53 10.67 9.04
CA ASP A 66 10.79 10.54 10.48
C ASP A 66 9.88 9.50 11.13
N LEU A 67 8.61 9.50 10.73
CA LEU A 67 7.61 8.53 11.19
C LEU A 67 7.66 7.23 10.39
N ARG A 68 8.34 7.20 9.26
CA ARG A 68 8.26 6.14 8.25
C ARG A 68 6.79 5.86 7.91
N ARG A 69 6.08 6.91 7.52
CA ARG A 69 4.64 6.84 7.26
C ARG A 69 4.28 7.45 5.92
N LEU A 70 3.51 6.72 5.14
CA LEU A 70 2.92 7.15 3.88
C LEU A 70 1.40 7.18 4.04
N ALA A 71 0.74 8.27 3.64
CA ALA A 71 -0.71 8.34 3.58
C ALA A 71 -1.14 8.65 2.14
N TYR A 72 -2.19 7.98 1.69
CA TYR A 72 -2.73 8.18 0.34
C TYR A 72 -4.24 7.95 0.33
N SER A 73 -4.89 8.41 -0.74
CA SER A 73 -6.34 8.26 -0.92
C SER A 73 -6.63 7.90 -2.37
N ALA A 74 -7.35 6.81 -2.60
CA ALA A 74 -7.89 6.50 -3.91
C ALA A 74 -9.12 7.38 -4.13
N VAL A 75 -9.15 8.13 -5.25
CA VAL A 75 -10.17 9.14 -5.50
C VAL A 75 -11.08 8.81 -6.69
N GLU A 76 -10.63 7.95 -7.60
CA GLU A 76 -11.49 7.46 -8.68
C GLU A 76 -10.87 6.20 -9.34
N GLY A 77 -11.68 5.50 -10.14
CA GLY A 77 -11.21 4.37 -10.92
C GLY A 77 -11.30 3.02 -10.22
N PHE A 78 -11.65 2.98 -8.94
CA PHE A 78 -11.82 1.72 -8.24
C PHE A 78 -13.16 1.07 -8.65
N ARG A 79 -13.17 -0.28 -8.68
CA ARG A 79 -14.35 -1.05 -9.14
C ARG A 79 -15.42 -1.20 -8.09
N ILE A 80 -15.08 -1.00 -6.83
CA ILE A 80 -16.03 -1.03 -5.71
C ILE A 80 -16.62 0.37 -5.58
N PRO A 81 -17.96 0.49 -5.37
CA PRO A 81 -18.61 1.79 -5.29
C PRO A 81 -18.33 2.49 -3.95
N LEU A 82 -17.11 2.96 -3.77
CA LEU A 82 -16.70 3.69 -2.58
C LEU A 82 -17.01 5.18 -2.73
N THR A 83 -17.44 5.81 -1.63
CA THR A 83 -17.61 7.26 -1.53
C THR A 83 -16.43 7.91 -0.82
N HIS A 84 -15.61 7.11 -0.14
CA HIS A 84 -14.40 7.59 0.54
C HIS A 84 -13.39 6.46 0.65
N HIS A 85 -12.12 6.78 0.47
CA HIS A 85 -11.00 5.88 0.71
C HIS A 85 -9.83 6.68 1.25
N HIS A 86 -9.23 6.18 2.32
CA HIS A 86 -7.97 6.71 2.84
C HIS A 86 -7.15 5.55 3.40
N ALA A 87 -5.87 5.53 3.12
CA ALA A 87 -5.00 4.49 3.62
C ALA A 87 -3.66 5.04 4.08
N SER A 88 -3.02 4.32 4.98
CA SER A 88 -1.67 4.65 5.40
C SER A 88 -0.84 3.38 5.58
N PHE A 89 0.46 3.52 5.32
CA PHE A 89 1.48 2.56 5.68
C PHE A 89 2.38 3.20 6.72
N GLN A 90 2.73 2.44 7.75
CA GLN A 90 3.75 2.88 8.69
C GLN A 90 4.67 1.72 9.03
N VAL A 91 5.98 1.99 9.05
CA VAL A 91 7.00 0.97 9.29
C VAL A 91 7.57 1.16 10.69
N PHE A 92 7.55 0.08 11.48
CA PHE A 92 8.07 0.07 12.85
C PHE A 92 9.22 -0.91 12.94
N PRO A 93 10.43 -0.47 13.37
CA PRO A 93 11.55 -1.40 13.58
C PRO A 93 11.21 -2.45 14.64
N GLU A 94 11.70 -3.68 14.45
CA GLU A 94 11.50 -4.77 15.40
C GLU A 94 12.76 -5.65 15.46
N GLY A 95 13.85 -5.06 15.94
CA GLY A 95 15.14 -5.73 16.00
C GLY A 95 15.87 -5.72 14.66
N ASP A 96 17.05 -6.34 14.63
CA ASP A 96 17.88 -6.37 13.43
C ASP A 96 17.28 -7.25 12.36
N GLY A 97 17.14 -6.71 11.15
CA GLY A 97 16.65 -7.45 10.00
C GLY A 97 15.16 -7.77 10.02
N HIS A 98 14.40 -7.13 10.93
CA HIS A 98 12.96 -7.34 11.06
C HIS A 98 12.24 -6.01 11.24
N CYS A 99 10.99 -5.95 10.76
CA CYS A 99 10.11 -4.82 11.02
C CYS A 99 8.65 -5.24 10.95
N ARG A 100 7.78 -4.33 11.31
CA ARG A 100 6.34 -4.48 11.12
C ARG A 100 5.86 -3.37 10.19
N LEU A 101 5.11 -3.76 9.18
CA LEU A 101 4.45 -2.84 8.25
C LEU A 101 2.96 -2.83 8.60
N ILE A 102 2.49 -1.70 9.10
CA ILE A 102 1.07 -1.54 9.47
C ILE A 102 0.35 -0.80 8.34
N TRP A 103 -0.59 -1.49 7.73
CA TRP A 103 -1.40 -0.94 6.63
C TRP A 103 -2.82 -0.75 7.12
N THR A 104 -3.26 0.50 7.19
CA THR A 104 -4.60 0.88 7.67
C THR A 104 -5.39 1.48 6.51
N THR A 105 -6.60 0.96 6.29
CA THR A 105 -7.48 1.44 5.22
C THR A 105 -8.84 1.77 5.79
N ASP A 106 -9.32 2.98 5.52
CA ASP A 106 -10.65 3.45 5.90
C ASP A 106 -11.49 3.63 4.63
N VAL A 107 -12.71 3.11 4.63
CA VAL A 107 -13.61 3.20 3.49
C VAL A 107 -15.02 3.60 3.91
N LEU A 108 -15.72 4.23 2.98
CA LEU A 108 -17.17 4.47 3.03
C LEU A 108 -17.78 4.06 1.69
N PRO A 109 -19.01 3.56 1.64
CA PRO A 109 -19.88 3.24 2.80
C PRO A 109 -19.38 1.98 3.55
N HIS A 110 -19.84 1.83 4.79
CA HIS A 110 -19.36 0.76 5.70
C HIS A 110 -19.56 -0.66 5.15
N GLU A 111 -20.67 -0.88 4.47
CA GLU A 111 -21.02 -2.19 3.90
C GLU A 111 -20.04 -2.67 2.83
N MET A 112 -19.24 -1.79 2.28
CA MET A 112 -18.23 -2.16 1.27
C MET A 112 -17.01 -2.87 1.87
N ILE A 113 -16.88 -2.92 3.19
CA ILE A 113 -15.75 -3.55 3.85
C ILE A 113 -15.55 -5.00 3.43
N ASP A 114 -16.63 -5.74 3.22
CA ASP A 114 -16.56 -7.16 2.82
C ASP A 114 -15.98 -7.33 1.42
N GLN A 115 -16.12 -6.33 0.55
CA GLN A 115 -15.55 -6.34 -0.79
C GLN A 115 -14.10 -5.83 -0.80
N VAL A 116 -13.75 -4.94 0.12
CA VAL A 116 -12.41 -4.34 0.20
C VAL A 116 -11.43 -5.27 0.91
N ARG A 117 -11.86 -5.95 1.98
CA ARG A 117 -11.00 -6.79 2.81
C ARG A 117 -10.19 -7.84 2.03
N PRO A 118 -10.80 -8.62 1.11
CA PRO A 118 -10.03 -9.62 0.37
C PRO A 118 -8.90 -9.01 -0.46
N ARG A 119 -9.10 -7.80 -0.99
CA ARG A 119 -8.11 -7.08 -1.78
C ARG A 119 -6.95 -6.61 -0.92
N VAL A 120 -7.26 -6.11 0.27
CA VAL A 120 -6.25 -5.66 1.23
C VAL A 120 -5.43 -6.86 1.74
N VAL A 121 -6.08 -7.96 2.09
CA VAL A 121 -5.40 -9.18 2.54
C VAL A 121 -4.48 -9.72 1.44
N ARG A 122 -4.94 -9.74 0.21
CA ARG A 122 -4.13 -10.19 -0.94
C ARG A 122 -2.95 -9.26 -1.18
N GLY A 123 -3.18 -7.94 -1.13
CA GLY A 123 -2.10 -6.95 -1.26
C GLY A 123 -1.05 -7.10 -0.19
N ALA A 124 -1.46 -7.31 1.06
CA ALA A 124 -0.54 -7.51 2.19
C ALA A 124 0.35 -8.73 1.97
N GLN A 125 -0.20 -9.82 1.47
CA GLN A 125 0.56 -11.03 1.17
C GLN A 125 1.61 -10.78 0.07
N VAL A 126 1.23 -10.08 -1.00
CA VAL A 126 2.15 -9.74 -2.08
C VAL A 126 3.28 -8.86 -1.58
N MET A 127 2.98 -7.86 -0.74
CA MET A 127 3.97 -6.97 -0.15
C MET A 127 4.99 -7.73 0.68
N LYS A 128 4.52 -8.62 1.55
CA LYS A 128 5.38 -9.43 2.40
C LYS A 128 6.34 -10.28 1.56
N GLU A 129 5.82 -11.01 0.61
CA GLU A 129 6.61 -11.87 -0.28
C GLU A 129 7.66 -11.05 -1.04
N THR A 130 7.26 -9.91 -1.60
CA THR A 130 8.13 -9.05 -2.40
C THR A 130 9.27 -8.46 -1.56
N LEU A 131 8.95 -7.94 -0.39
CA LEU A 131 9.92 -7.30 0.49
C LEU A 131 10.90 -8.33 1.06
N GLU A 132 10.44 -9.52 1.42
CA GLU A 132 11.29 -10.58 1.96
C GLU A 132 12.19 -11.18 0.90
N GLN A 133 11.73 -11.33 -0.35
CA GLN A 133 12.56 -11.80 -1.45
C GLN A 133 13.72 -10.85 -1.72
N ARG A 134 13.50 -9.55 -1.66
CA ARG A 134 14.54 -8.55 -1.86
C ARG A 134 15.56 -8.57 -0.73
N ALA A 135 15.13 -8.82 0.51
CA ALA A 135 16.02 -8.91 1.68
C ALA A 135 16.92 -10.14 1.61
N GLY A 136 16.47 -11.22 0.98
CA GLY A 136 17.24 -12.46 0.82
C GLY A 136 18.33 -12.41 -0.24
N ARG A 137 18.50 -11.26 -0.88
CA ARG A 137 19.57 -11.05 -1.89
C ARG A 137 20.78 -10.35 -1.25
#